data_1e3bdf25d1d0c2262a53b03e960fde4e
#
_entry.id   1e3bdf25d1d0c2262a53b03e960fde4e
#
_cell.length_a   1.000
_cell.length_b   1.000
_cell.length_c   1.000
_cell.angle_alpha   90.00
_cell.angle_beta   90.00
_cell.angle_gamma   90.00
#
_symmetry.space_group_name_H-M   'P 1'
#
loop_
_entity.id
_entity.type
_entity.pdbx_description
1 polymer ?
#
loop_
_entity_poly.entity_id
_entity_poly.type
_entity_poly.pdbx_seq_one_letter_code
_entity_poly.pdbx_strand_id
1 'polypeptide(L)'
;MFIWSAVAHLIALTSPGPDTAIVIRQTSIYGRADGIKAALGIGIGIYIHCILAINGISLIILANDTYKLLISLIGSLYIIYLGISMLKSKAEININKDSKKSHPYNSFLIGLITNIFNVKAFLFFVSLFSILIDSLYGFYFYLFPVYFAITSAMWFIFVSYILTISADKRFNIFSNKYIQTLTGIWSILS
;
A
#
# COMPACT_ATOMS: atom_id res chain seq x y z
N MET A 1 -23.93 -3.96 7.99
CA MET A 1 -22.72 -3.14 8.16
C MET A 1 -21.49 -3.78 7.50
N PHE A 2 -21.12 -5.03 7.82
CA PHE A 2 -19.91 -5.69 7.30
C PHE A 2 -19.80 -5.66 5.75
N ILE A 3 -20.85 -6.05 5.02
CA ILE A 3 -20.84 -6.10 3.54
C ILE A 3 -20.50 -4.72 2.94
N TRP A 4 -21.10 -3.65 3.44
CA TRP A 4 -20.85 -2.30 2.96
C TRP A 4 -19.41 -1.86 3.22
N SER A 5 -18.87 -2.14 4.40
CA SER A 5 -17.47 -1.82 4.71
C SER A 5 -16.49 -2.63 3.85
N ALA A 6 -16.80 -3.89 3.57
CA ALA A 6 -16.02 -4.74 2.69
C ALA A 6 -16.02 -4.21 1.25
N VAL A 7 -17.17 -3.80 0.72
CA VAL A 7 -17.28 -3.20 -0.63
C VAL A 7 -16.52 -1.87 -0.69
N ALA A 8 -16.71 -0.99 0.29
CA ALA A 8 -15.99 0.28 0.36
C ALA A 8 -14.46 0.08 0.39
N HIS A 9 -13.99 -0.91 1.17
CA HIS A 9 -12.59 -1.27 1.23
C HIS A 9 -12.06 -1.79 -0.11
N LEU A 10 -12.79 -2.68 -0.79
CA LEU A 10 -12.38 -3.19 -2.11
C LEU A 10 -12.27 -2.05 -3.14
N ILE A 11 -13.21 -1.11 -3.15
CA ILE A 11 -13.15 0.08 -4.00
C ILE A 11 -11.89 0.91 -3.67
N ALA A 12 -11.61 1.12 -2.40
CA ALA A 12 -10.41 1.86 -1.97
C ALA A 12 -9.10 1.17 -2.39
N LEU A 13 -9.05 -0.18 -2.33
CA LEU A 13 -7.90 -0.98 -2.77
C LEU A 13 -7.63 -0.85 -4.27
N THR A 14 -8.67 -0.81 -5.11
CA THR A 14 -8.53 -0.69 -6.56
C THR A 14 -8.05 0.70 -6.98
N SER A 15 -8.25 1.72 -6.15
CA SER A 15 -7.77 3.07 -6.40
C SER A 15 -6.25 3.12 -6.24
N PRO A 16 -5.49 3.45 -7.29
CA PRO A 16 -4.03 3.47 -7.24
C PRO A 16 -3.54 4.50 -6.20
N GLY A 17 -2.42 4.17 -5.55
CA GLY A 17 -1.81 4.99 -4.52
C GLY A 17 -0.41 4.49 -4.15
N PRO A 18 0.19 4.99 -3.05
CA PRO A 18 1.55 4.63 -2.64
C PRO A 18 1.76 3.12 -2.48
N ASP A 19 0.79 2.41 -1.92
CA ASP A 19 0.85 0.96 -1.72
C ASP A 19 0.92 0.20 -3.04
N THR A 20 0.09 0.60 -4.02
CA THR A 20 0.13 0.02 -5.37
C THR A 20 1.48 0.31 -6.03
N ALA A 21 1.96 1.56 -5.94
CA ALA A 21 3.22 1.98 -6.53
C ALA A 21 4.41 1.18 -5.99
N ILE A 22 4.48 0.96 -4.66
CA ILE A 22 5.59 0.22 -4.06
C ILE A 22 5.56 -1.26 -4.42
N VAL A 23 4.37 -1.90 -4.47
CA VAL A 23 4.25 -3.31 -4.88
C VAL A 23 4.68 -3.48 -6.34
N ILE A 24 4.23 -2.59 -7.24
CA ILE A 24 4.66 -2.60 -8.64
C ILE A 24 6.18 -2.47 -8.73
N ARG A 25 6.77 -1.51 -8.01
CA ARG A 25 8.22 -1.29 -7.98
C ARG A 25 8.97 -2.51 -7.48
N GLN A 26 8.61 -3.06 -6.33
CA GLN A 26 9.30 -4.22 -5.74
C GLN A 26 9.20 -5.43 -6.66
N THR A 27 8.01 -5.67 -7.25
CA THR A 27 7.81 -6.76 -8.18
C THR A 27 8.63 -6.59 -9.47
N SER A 28 8.63 -5.38 -10.05
CA SER A 28 9.28 -5.14 -11.35
C SER A 28 10.81 -5.15 -11.27
N ILE A 29 11.40 -4.68 -10.15
CA ILE A 29 12.86 -4.56 -10.01
C ILE A 29 13.47 -5.83 -9.39
N TYR A 30 12.81 -6.40 -8.37
CA TYR A 30 13.38 -7.46 -7.53
C TYR A 30 12.63 -8.80 -7.67
N GLY A 31 11.53 -8.81 -8.44
CA GLY A 31 10.76 -10.00 -8.74
C GLY A 31 9.59 -10.25 -7.79
N ARG A 32 8.82 -11.30 -8.13
CA ARG A 32 7.55 -11.65 -7.43
C ARG A 32 7.71 -11.82 -5.92
N ALA A 33 8.78 -12.48 -5.48
CA ALA A 33 8.97 -12.75 -4.05
C ALA A 33 9.06 -11.45 -3.23
N ASP A 34 9.72 -10.44 -3.76
CA ASP A 34 9.87 -9.16 -3.10
C ASP A 34 8.59 -8.31 -3.18
N GLY A 35 7.83 -8.42 -4.27
CA GLY A 35 6.48 -7.86 -4.35
C GLY A 35 5.54 -8.48 -3.30
N ILE A 36 5.59 -9.79 -3.11
CA ILE A 36 4.81 -10.49 -2.07
C ILE A 36 5.23 -10.04 -0.66
N LYS A 37 6.52 -9.92 -0.38
CA LYS A 37 7.00 -9.40 0.92
C LYS A 37 6.46 -7.99 1.18
N ALA A 38 6.51 -7.10 0.19
CA ALA A 38 5.95 -5.76 0.31
C ALA A 38 4.44 -5.79 0.58
N ALA A 39 3.70 -6.66 -0.12
CA ALA A 39 2.26 -6.85 0.09
C ALA A 39 1.94 -7.31 1.52
N LEU A 40 2.73 -8.22 2.09
CA LEU A 40 2.58 -8.65 3.48
C LEU A 40 2.88 -7.52 4.46
N GLY A 41 3.90 -6.72 4.18
CA GLY A 41 4.20 -5.51 4.98
C GLY A 41 3.04 -4.51 4.97
N ILE A 42 2.43 -4.26 3.81
CA ILE A 42 1.23 -3.42 3.67
C ILE A 42 0.08 -4.01 4.51
N GLY A 43 -0.17 -5.32 4.45
CA GLY A 43 -1.21 -5.97 5.24
C GLY A 43 -1.05 -5.71 6.75
N ILE A 44 0.17 -5.80 7.28
CA ILE A 44 0.46 -5.46 8.69
C ILE A 44 0.23 -3.97 8.96
N GLY A 45 0.62 -3.08 8.05
CA GLY A 45 0.35 -1.64 8.18
C GLY A 45 -1.16 -1.34 8.24
N ILE A 46 -1.95 -1.98 7.39
CA ILE A 46 -3.43 -1.89 7.42
C ILE A 46 -3.98 -2.36 8.77
N TYR A 47 -3.47 -3.48 9.30
CA TYR A 47 -3.88 -3.94 10.64
C TYR A 47 -3.60 -2.88 11.71
N ILE A 48 -2.42 -2.24 11.68
CA ILE A 48 -2.06 -1.15 12.58
C ILE A 48 -3.04 0.03 12.45
N HIS A 49 -3.35 0.48 11.23
CA HIS A 49 -4.34 1.54 11.01
C HIS A 49 -5.71 1.19 11.59
N CYS A 50 -6.17 -0.04 11.41
CA CYS A 50 -7.43 -0.50 11.97
C CYS A 50 -7.41 -0.42 13.51
N ILE A 51 -6.36 -0.93 14.15
CA ILE A 51 -6.23 -0.91 15.61
C ILE A 51 -6.19 0.53 16.14
N LEU A 52 -5.43 1.42 15.49
CA LEU A 52 -5.38 2.82 15.88
C LEU A 52 -6.75 3.51 15.74
N ALA A 53 -7.47 3.21 14.66
CA ALA A 53 -8.80 3.78 14.41
C ALA A 53 -9.84 3.30 15.43
N ILE A 54 -9.89 1.98 15.69
CA ILE A 54 -10.83 1.38 16.65
C ILE A 54 -10.62 1.93 18.07
N ASN A 55 -9.36 2.12 18.49
CA ASN A 55 -9.05 2.64 19.81
C ASN A 55 -9.19 4.17 19.91
N GLY A 56 -9.67 4.84 18.87
CA GLY A 56 -9.85 6.29 18.87
C GLY A 56 -8.55 7.12 18.83
N ILE A 57 -7.38 6.48 18.80
CA ILE A 57 -6.08 7.15 18.75
C ILE A 57 -5.98 8.03 17.51
N SER A 58 -6.49 7.54 16.39
CA SER A 58 -6.53 8.30 15.14
C SER A 58 -7.39 9.57 15.24
N LEU A 59 -8.48 9.55 16.00
CA LEU A 59 -9.32 10.72 16.24
C LEU A 59 -8.60 11.76 17.11
N ILE A 60 -7.85 11.32 18.13
CA ILE A 60 -7.02 12.20 18.95
C ILE A 60 -5.95 12.89 18.09
N ILE A 61 -5.32 12.15 17.20
CA ILE A 61 -4.32 12.70 16.26
C ILE A 61 -4.97 13.74 15.35
N LEU A 62 -6.13 13.45 14.77
CA LEU A 62 -6.84 14.36 13.88
C LEU A 62 -7.43 15.59 14.59
N ALA A 63 -7.75 15.49 15.87
CA ALA A 63 -8.25 16.60 16.68
C ALA A 63 -7.16 17.64 17.00
N ASN A 64 -5.89 17.29 16.87
CA ASN A 64 -4.78 18.20 17.11
C ASN A 64 -4.14 18.63 15.78
N ASP A 65 -4.28 19.92 15.44
CA ASP A 65 -3.78 20.46 14.18
C ASP A 65 -2.27 20.29 13.99
N THR A 66 -1.50 20.33 15.06
CA THR A 66 -0.04 20.12 15.00
C THR A 66 0.29 18.67 14.62
N TYR A 67 -0.37 17.69 15.25
CA TYR A 67 -0.14 16.27 14.91
C TYR A 67 -0.62 15.95 13.49
N LYS A 68 -1.78 16.48 13.11
CA LYS A 68 -2.30 16.37 11.75
C LYS A 68 -1.31 16.94 10.72
N LEU A 69 -0.78 18.13 10.97
CA LEU A 69 0.21 18.77 10.10
C LEU A 69 1.48 17.92 9.99
N LEU A 70 2.04 17.47 11.12
CA LEU A 70 3.26 16.67 11.15
C LEU A 70 3.10 15.36 10.38
N ILE A 71 2.01 14.61 10.60
CA ILE A 71 1.76 13.35 9.90
C ILE A 71 1.58 13.60 8.40
N SER A 72 0.85 14.64 8.02
CA SER A 72 0.63 14.99 6.63
C SER A 72 1.95 15.39 5.94
N LEU A 73 2.81 16.17 6.61
CA LEU A 73 4.12 16.55 6.06
C LEU A 73 5.03 15.35 5.90
N ILE A 74 5.15 14.50 6.93
CA ILE A 74 6.01 13.30 6.86
C ILE A 74 5.51 12.36 5.76
N GLY A 75 4.20 12.10 5.72
CA GLY A 75 3.58 11.25 4.70
C GLY A 75 3.79 11.80 3.29
N SER A 76 3.55 13.10 3.08
CA SER A 76 3.74 13.75 1.78
C SER A 76 5.20 13.73 1.32
N LEU A 77 6.15 14.05 2.20
CA LEU A 77 7.58 14.00 1.89
C LEU A 77 8.02 12.57 1.53
N TYR A 78 7.52 11.56 2.24
CA TYR A 78 7.80 10.16 1.94
C TYR A 78 7.25 9.75 0.56
N ILE A 79 6.01 10.15 0.23
CA ILE A 79 5.39 9.86 -1.07
C ILE A 79 6.15 10.56 -2.20
N ILE A 80 6.56 11.83 -2.02
CA ILE A 80 7.39 12.55 -2.98
C ILE A 80 8.73 11.83 -3.19
N TYR A 81 9.39 11.44 -2.12
CA TYR A 81 10.63 10.64 -2.19
C TYR A 81 10.42 9.35 -2.98
N LEU A 82 9.34 8.62 -2.70
CA LEU A 82 8.99 7.39 -3.40
C LEU A 82 8.75 7.64 -4.89
N GLY A 83 7.96 8.67 -5.24
CA GLY A 83 7.68 9.05 -6.63
C GLY A 83 8.94 9.42 -7.40
N ILE A 84 9.82 10.25 -6.82
CA ILE A 84 11.11 10.60 -7.42
C ILE A 84 11.99 9.37 -7.60
N SER A 85 12.04 8.48 -6.60
CA SER A 85 12.79 7.23 -6.67
C SER A 85 12.32 6.33 -7.82
N MET A 86 10.99 6.27 -8.06
CA MET A 86 10.41 5.53 -9.18
C MET A 86 10.77 6.15 -10.54
N LEU A 87 10.74 7.47 -10.66
CA LEU A 87 11.10 8.17 -11.88
C LEU A 87 12.61 8.03 -12.23
N LYS A 88 13.48 7.99 -11.21
CA LYS A 88 14.92 7.81 -11.37
C LYS A 88 15.34 6.36 -11.63
N SER A 89 14.54 5.39 -11.24
CA SER A 89 14.83 3.99 -11.52
C SER A 89 14.71 3.77 -13.03
N LYS A 90 15.84 3.64 -13.73
CA LYS A 90 15.84 3.15 -15.11
C LYS A 90 15.22 1.78 -15.11
N ALA A 91 14.11 1.66 -15.81
CA ALA A 91 13.42 0.38 -15.99
C ALA A 91 14.20 -0.51 -16.97
N GLU A 92 15.38 -0.92 -16.59
CA GLU A 92 15.96 -2.12 -17.15
C GLU A 92 15.30 -3.28 -16.39
N ILE A 93 14.14 -3.73 -16.90
CA ILE A 93 13.63 -5.04 -16.54
C ILE A 93 14.58 -6.05 -17.18
N ASN A 94 15.67 -6.29 -16.51
CA ASN A 94 16.57 -7.37 -16.83
C ASN A 94 15.85 -8.67 -16.41
N ILE A 95 15.15 -9.29 -17.37
CA ILE A 95 14.52 -10.61 -17.23
C ILE A 95 15.61 -11.72 -17.15
N ASN A 96 16.85 -11.36 -17.03
CA ASN A 96 17.90 -12.33 -16.75
C ASN A 96 17.69 -12.90 -15.35
N LYS A 97 17.11 -14.12 -15.35
CA LYS A 97 16.78 -14.95 -14.17
C LYS A 97 17.94 -15.19 -13.20
N ASP A 98 19.15 -14.79 -13.52
CA ASP A 98 20.36 -15.13 -12.77
C ASP A 98 21.02 -13.97 -12.01
N SER A 99 20.62 -12.74 -12.22
CA SER A 99 21.13 -11.65 -11.40
C SER A 99 20.19 -11.39 -10.22
N LYS A 100 20.39 -12.13 -9.12
CA LYS A 100 19.95 -11.70 -7.80
C LYS A 100 20.66 -10.38 -7.49
N LYS A 101 20.09 -9.25 -7.96
CA LYS A 101 20.48 -7.95 -7.39
C LYS A 101 20.20 -8.07 -5.90
N SER A 102 21.24 -8.12 -5.08
CA SER A 102 21.08 -8.16 -3.63
C SER A 102 20.25 -6.92 -3.26
N HIS A 103 19.09 -7.17 -2.67
CA HIS A 103 18.20 -6.10 -2.25
C HIS A 103 18.85 -5.41 -1.04
N PRO A 104 19.20 -4.11 -1.11
CA PRO A 104 19.84 -3.42 0.01
C PRO A 104 18.90 -3.29 1.22
N TYR A 105 17.59 -3.43 1.02
CA TYR A 105 16.57 -3.26 2.06
C TYR A 105 15.53 -4.39 2.04
N ASN A 106 14.94 -4.67 3.19
CA ASN A 106 13.87 -5.65 3.32
C ASN A 106 12.57 -5.13 2.70
N SER A 107 12.09 -5.78 1.62
CA SER A 107 10.87 -5.39 0.90
C SER A 107 9.64 -5.37 1.80
N PHE A 108 9.58 -6.25 2.80
CA PHE A 108 8.51 -6.24 3.80
C PHE A 108 8.49 -4.91 4.59
N LEU A 109 9.65 -4.48 5.09
CA LEU A 109 9.76 -3.21 5.81
C LEU A 109 9.42 -2.01 4.92
N ILE A 110 9.82 -2.05 3.65
CA ILE A 110 9.46 -1.01 2.69
C ILE A 110 7.94 -0.93 2.53
N GLY A 111 7.26 -2.06 2.33
CA GLY A 111 5.80 -2.10 2.24
C GLY A 111 5.12 -1.62 3.52
N LEU A 112 5.59 -2.07 4.68
CA LEU A 112 5.09 -1.67 5.99
C LEU A 112 5.22 -0.15 6.21
N ILE A 113 6.41 0.40 5.99
CA ILE A 113 6.68 1.84 6.17
C ILE A 113 5.85 2.66 5.19
N THR A 114 5.79 2.24 3.92
CA THR A 114 4.96 2.91 2.90
C THR A 114 3.51 3.00 3.36
N ASN A 115 2.93 1.92 3.88
CA ASN A 115 1.54 1.91 4.31
C ASN A 115 1.33 2.71 5.59
N ILE A 116 2.23 2.61 6.60
CA ILE A 116 2.11 3.41 7.83
C ILE A 116 2.07 4.91 7.54
N PHE A 117 2.89 5.38 6.59
CA PHE A 117 2.90 6.78 6.17
C PHE A 117 1.94 7.10 5.01
N ASN A 118 1.11 6.14 4.62
CA ASN A 118 0.08 6.35 3.61
C ASN A 118 -1.13 7.08 4.20
N VAL A 119 -1.16 8.41 4.01
CA VAL A 119 -2.25 9.27 4.50
C VAL A 119 -3.61 8.83 3.94
N LYS A 120 -3.66 8.31 2.71
CA LYS A 120 -4.89 7.78 2.11
C LYS A 120 -5.43 6.59 2.92
N ALA A 121 -4.57 5.62 3.27
CA ALA A 121 -4.97 4.48 4.08
C ALA A 121 -5.39 4.92 5.49
N PHE A 122 -4.62 5.81 6.11
CA PHE A 122 -4.94 6.37 7.42
C PHE A 122 -6.33 7.01 7.44
N LEU A 123 -6.60 7.97 6.56
CA LEU A 123 -7.88 8.68 6.50
C LEU A 123 -9.05 7.75 6.15
N PHE A 124 -8.83 6.78 5.26
CA PHE A 124 -9.84 5.79 4.93
C PHE A 124 -10.29 4.99 6.16
N PHE A 125 -9.35 4.42 6.92
CA PHE A 125 -9.69 3.61 8.09
C PHE A 125 -10.25 4.43 9.24
N VAL A 126 -9.77 5.65 9.46
CA VAL A 126 -10.39 6.56 10.44
C VAL A 126 -11.84 6.83 10.10
N SER A 127 -12.12 7.20 8.86
CA SER A 127 -13.50 7.47 8.41
C SER A 127 -14.38 6.23 8.49
N LEU A 128 -13.86 5.08 8.05
CA LEU A 128 -14.60 3.83 8.06
C LEU A 128 -14.96 3.41 9.49
N PHE A 129 -13.99 3.41 10.40
CA PHE A 129 -14.24 3.00 11.79
C PHE A 129 -15.05 4.01 12.58
N SER A 130 -15.01 5.31 12.24
CA SER A 130 -15.91 6.30 12.84
C SER A 130 -17.39 5.99 12.54
N ILE A 131 -17.69 5.41 11.38
CA ILE A 131 -19.05 4.97 11.03
C ILE A 131 -19.41 3.63 11.68
N LEU A 132 -18.43 2.74 11.85
CA LEU A 132 -18.61 1.39 12.33
C LEU A 132 -18.59 1.28 13.85
N ILE A 133 -18.16 2.31 14.59
CA ILE A 133 -17.85 2.24 16.02
C ILE A 133 -18.98 1.65 16.85
N ASP A 134 -20.23 2.03 16.56
CA ASP A 134 -21.41 1.55 17.27
C ASP A 134 -21.76 0.09 16.95
N SER A 135 -21.14 -0.49 15.92
CA SER A 135 -21.32 -1.87 15.50
C SER A 135 -20.16 -2.79 15.90
N LEU A 136 -19.11 -2.22 16.50
CA LEU A 136 -17.89 -2.94 16.87
C LEU A 136 -17.95 -3.47 18.29
N TYR A 137 -18.65 -4.59 18.48
CA TYR A 137 -18.70 -5.28 19.76
C TYR A 137 -18.44 -6.78 19.60
N GLY A 138 -17.97 -7.40 20.67
CA GLY A 138 -17.72 -8.83 20.72
C GLY A 138 -16.75 -9.31 19.65
N PHE A 139 -17.12 -10.33 18.89
CA PHE A 139 -16.30 -10.96 17.86
C PHE A 139 -15.93 -10.00 16.72
N TYR A 140 -16.80 -9.09 16.33
CA TYR A 140 -16.58 -8.16 15.22
C TYR A 140 -15.42 -7.19 15.47
N PHE A 141 -15.15 -6.84 16.72
CA PHE A 141 -14.03 -6.01 17.11
C PHE A 141 -12.68 -6.57 16.61
N TYR A 142 -12.54 -7.89 16.62
CA TYR A 142 -11.31 -8.56 16.16
C TYR A 142 -11.37 -8.95 14.68
N LEU A 143 -12.56 -9.27 14.18
CA LEU A 143 -12.75 -9.75 12.81
C LEU A 143 -12.42 -8.68 11.77
N PHE A 144 -12.87 -7.44 11.95
CA PHE A 144 -12.68 -6.38 10.94
C PHE A 144 -11.20 -6.06 10.66
N PRO A 145 -10.32 -5.82 11.65
CA PRO A 145 -8.91 -5.58 11.39
C PRO A 145 -8.22 -6.72 10.64
N VAL A 146 -8.50 -7.95 11.05
CA VAL A 146 -7.93 -9.15 10.42
C VAL A 146 -8.43 -9.29 8.98
N TYR A 147 -9.73 -9.10 8.75
CA TYR A 147 -10.32 -9.14 7.42
C TYR A 147 -9.67 -8.10 6.49
N PHE A 148 -9.56 -6.84 6.90
CA PHE A 148 -9.00 -5.79 6.07
C PHE A 148 -7.50 -6.00 5.80
N ALA A 149 -6.75 -6.46 6.78
CA ALA A 149 -5.34 -6.78 6.62
C ALA A 149 -5.11 -7.92 5.62
N ILE A 150 -5.86 -9.02 5.76
CA ILE A 150 -5.74 -10.19 4.88
C ILE A 150 -6.16 -9.85 3.45
N THR A 151 -7.31 -9.20 3.28
CA THR A 151 -7.82 -8.86 1.95
C THR A 151 -6.92 -7.86 1.24
N SER A 152 -6.31 -6.90 1.95
CA SER A 152 -5.31 -5.99 1.39
C SER A 152 -4.05 -6.74 0.96
N ALA A 153 -3.51 -7.59 1.82
CA ALA A 153 -2.33 -8.40 1.48
C ALA A 153 -2.61 -9.29 0.26
N MET A 154 -3.75 -9.97 0.21
CA MET A 154 -4.15 -10.82 -0.92
C MET A 154 -4.29 -10.02 -2.22
N TRP A 155 -4.89 -8.82 -2.17
CA TRP A 155 -5.00 -7.95 -3.32
C TRP A 155 -3.63 -7.59 -3.90
N PHE A 156 -2.70 -7.15 -3.06
CA PHE A 156 -1.37 -6.76 -3.50
C PHE A 156 -0.49 -7.96 -3.91
N ILE A 157 -0.68 -9.13 -3.31
CA ILE A 157 -0.10 -10.40 -3.79
C ILE A 157 -0.62 -10.72 -5.19
N PHE A 158 -1.92 -10.59 -5.41
CA PHE A 158 -2.54 -10.79 -6.73
C PHE A 158 -1.96 -9.81 -7.76
N VAL A 159 -1.82 -8.53 -7.43
CA VAL A 159 -1.16 -7.54 -8.30
C VAL A 159 0.26 -7.98 -8.66
N SER A 160 1.07 -8.39 -7.67
CA SER A 160 2.44 -8.89 -7.91
C SER A 160 2.44 -10.13 -8.82
N TYR A 161 1.46 -11.01 -8.66
CA TYR A 161 1.34 -12.22 -9.46
C TYR A 161 0.99 -11.90 -10.92
N ILE A 162 0.00 -11.05 -11.16
CA ILE A 162 -0.41 -10.63 -12.52
C ILE A 162 0.72 -9.94 -13.26
N LEU A 163 1.47 -9.06 -12.59
CA LEU A 163 2.61 -8.37 -13.18
C LEU A 163 3.66 -9.33 -13.71
N THR A 164 3.92 -10.41 -12.98
CA THR A 164 4.96 -11.37 -13.36
C THR A 164 4.51 -12.40 -14.40
N ILE A 165 3.22 -12.76 -14.45
CA ILE A 165 2.68 -13.60 -15.53
C ILE A 165 2.69 -12.83 -16.87
N SER A 166 2.31 -11.56 -16.83
CA SER A 166 2.28 -10.71 -18.03
C SER A 166 3.68 -10.49 -18.60
N ALA A 167 4.70 -10.43 -17.76
CA ALA A 167 6.10 -10.30 -18.19
C ALA A 167 6.62 -11.55 -18.94
N ASP A 168 6.16 -12.73 -18.57
CA ASP A 168 6.54 -14.01 -19.24
C ASP A 168 5.91 -14.15 -20.65
N LYS A 169 4.84 -13.43 -20.95
CA LYS A 169 4.07 -13.51 -22.20
C LYS A 169 4.28 -12.33 -23.16
N ARG A 170 5.50 -11.90 -23.41
CA ARG A 170 5.84 -10.85 -24.44
C ARG A 170 5.12 -9.50 -24.33
N PHE A 171 4.32 -9.25 -23.31
CA PHE A 171 3.61 -7.99 -23.16
C PHE A 171 4.17 -7.21 -21.96
N ASN A 172 5.30 -6.55 -22.20
CA ASN A 172 5.99 -5.77 -21.19
C ASN A 172 5.32 -4.38 -21.02
N ILE A 173 4.01 -4.37 -20.68
CA ILE A 173 3.23 -3.13 -20.52
C ILE A 173 3.88 -2.23 -19.45
N PHE A 174 4.46 -2.82 -18.40
CA PHE A 174 5.03 -2.08 -17.27
C PHE A 174 6.51 -1.70 -17.44
N SER A 175 7.18 -2.21 -18.48
CA SER A 175 8.51 -1.70 -18.88
C SER A 175 8.41 -0.40 -19.67
N ASN A 176 7.21 -0.01 -20.08
CA ASN A 176 7.01 1.22 -20.80
C ASN A 176 7.28 2.41 -19.85
N LYS A 177 8.29 3.22 -20.21
CA LYS A 177 8.67 4.44 -19.50
C LYS A 177 7.46 5.34 -19.15
N TYR A 178 6.45 5.36 -20.01
CA TYR A 178 5.24 6.15 -19.81
C TYR A 178 4.39 5.65 -18.63
N ILE A 179 4.25 4.34 -18.45
CA ILE A 179 3.45 3.75 -17.35
C ILE A 179 4.16 3.98 -16.01
N GLN A 180 5.49 3.84 -15.97
CA GLN A 180 6.26 4.14 -14.76
C GLN A 180 6.22 5.64 -14.41
N THR A 181 6.28 6.50 -15.43
CA THR A 181 6.13 7.94 -15.22
C THR A 181 4.74 8.27 -14.70
N LEU A 182 3.69 7.69 -15.26
CA LEU A 182 2.31 7.90 -14.82
C LEU A 182 2.08 7.39 -13.39
N THR A 183 2.59 6.21 -13.04
CA THR A 183 2.47 5.69 -11.66
C THR A 183 3.28 6.52 -10.66
N GLY A 184 4.46 7.01 -11.06
CA GLY A 184 5.28 7.93 -10.25
C GLY A 184 4.57 9.26 -10.01
N ILE A 185 4.03 9.89 -11.07
CA ILE A 185 3.29 11.15 -10.97
C ILE A 185 2.02 10.95 -10.14
N TRP A 186 1.28 9.87 -10.38
CA TRP A 186 0.08 9.58 -9.61
C TRP A 186 0.36 9.42 -8.10
N SER A 187 1.46 8.75 -7.74
CA SER A 187 1.83 8.57 -6.33
C SER A 187 2.24 9.89 -5.64
N ILE A 188 2.57 10.93 -6.41
CA ILE A 188 2.87 12.27 -5.87
C ILE A 188 1.58 13.08 -5.68
N LEU A 189 0.58 12.86 -6.54
CA LEU A 189 -0.67 13.62 -6.55
C LEU A 189 -1.77 13.01 -5.66
N SER A 190 -1.64 11.73 -5.25
CA SER A 190 -2.57 11.02 -4.36
C SER A 190 -2.16 11.12 -2.90
#